data_9ec1855b463f79f57e8b29938e392091
#
_entry.id   9ec1855b463f79f57e8b29938e392091
#
_cell.length_a   1.000
_cell.length_b   1.000
_cell.length_c   1.000
_cell.angle_alpha   90.00
_cell.angle_beta   90.00
_cell.angle_gamma   90.00
#
_symmetry.space_group_name_H-M   'P 1'
#
loop_
_entity.id
_entity.type
_entity.pdbx_description
1 polymer ?
#
loop_
_entity_poly.entity_id
_entity_poly.type
_entity_poly.pdbx_seq_one_letter_code
_entity_poly.pdbx_strand_id
1 'polypeptide(L)'
;MQRPHTQEAGAAAASAADPRTGASATFAELLKRVKAEGLLDLDPRYYVGRLAINTTLLLIGFAAFFALGDSWWQLLTALWMGLCGGQSAFMWHDAGHKAMFRSKKAASAVGYIHANLVNGVSYGWWVNHHNRHHSNPNHLDKDPDIGRRTVIFDVKQYPSRRGTQKFVVRHQSVLFFVLLVLEGFKMLRTAVVSIAQGKTKRPVLESFLIVLRAAVYCALVFTVLSPVLAVAFILVQHAALGVYFGMIFAPNHKGMDVRDGEEETLDWLERQVLTSRNIRPNPVVDFLYGGLNYQVEHHLFPAMPQKHLARARELTRAYCAERGVPYHEVGFWASYREVASYLHEVSEPVRAGTVEEEIRRRAAQAA
;
A
#
# COMPACT_ATOMS: atom_id res chain seq x y z
N MET A 1 -44.55 44.07 -20.64
CA MET A 1 -43.98 42.71 -20.56
C MET A 1 -43.46 42.50 -19.15
N GLN A 2 -44.19 41.74 -18.41
CA GLN A 2 -44.00 41.46 -16.98
C GLN A 2 -42.94 40.37 -16.77
N ARG A 3 -42.01 40.55 -15.83
CA ARG A 3 -41.14 39.49 -15.30
C ARG A 3 -41.89 38.76 -14.20
N PRO A 4 -41.78 37.42 -14.08
CA PRO A 4 -42.35 36.66 -12.98
C PRO A 4 -41.43 36.61 -11.75
N HIS A 5 -42.08 36.59 -10.59
CA HIS A 5 -41.58 36.53 -9.23
C HIS A 5 -40.74 35.29 -8.92
N THR A 6 -39.61 35.49 -8.25
CA THR A 6 -38.86 34.45 -7.53
C THR A 6 -39.50 34.14 -6.21
N GLN A 7 -39.92 32.91 -5.99
CA GLN A 7 -40.33 32.39 -4.66
C GLN A 7 -39.07 32.03 -3.85
N GLU A 8 -38.96 32.64 -2.70
CA GLU A 8 -38.05 32.25 -1.62
C GLU A 8 -38.53 30.92 -1.00
N ALA A 9 -37.68 29.89 -1.12
CA ALA A 9 -37.84 28.64 -0.37
C ALA A 9 -37.06 28.77 0.94
N GLY A 10 -37.81 28.77 2.06
CA GLY A 10 -37.26 28.86 3.40
C GLY A 10 -36.35 27.68 3.74
N ALA A 11 -35.12 27.98 4.11
CA ALA A 11 -34.16 27.04 4.65
C ALA A 11 -34.54 26.74 6.12
N ALA A 12 -35.07 25.54 6.40
CA ALA A 12 -35.18 25.01 7.75
C ALA A 12 -33.74 24.73 8.24
N ALA A 13 -33.30 25.46 9.25
CA ALA A 13 -32.06 25.24 9.97
C ALA A 13 -32.13 23.86 10.70
N ALA A 14 -31.47 22.88 10.14
CA ALA A 14 -31.16 21.65 10.86
C ALA A 14 -30.14 21.99 11.95
N SER A 15 -30.51 21.78 13.21
CA SER A 15 -29.64 21.90 14.38
C SER A 15 -28.44 20.99 14.18
N ALA A 16 -27.25 21.57 13.98
CA ALA A 16 -26.00 20.84 13.94
C ALA A 16 -25.74 20.25 15.34
N ALA A 17 -25.80 18.92 15.45
CA ALA A 17 -25.32 18.22 16.62
C ALA A 17 -23.79 18.45 16.75
N ASP A 18 -23.33 18.72 17.98
CA ASP A 18 -21.89 18.94 18.26
C ASP A 18 -21.07 17.72 17.80
N PRO A 19 -20.12 17.88 16.84
CA PRO A 19 -19.38 16.74 16.27
C PRO A 19 -18.48 16.02 17.27
N ARG A 20 -18.20 16.62 18.43
CA ARG A 20 -17.17 16.16 19.37
C ARG A 20 -17.61 15.07 20.36
N THR A 21 -18.90 14.86 20.57
CA THR A 21 -19.40 13.85 21.51
C THR A 21 -19.82 12.53 20.88
N GLY A 22 -19.92 12.45 19.55
CA GLY A 22 -20.32 11.24 18.81
C GLY A 22 -19.17 10.40 18.24
N ALA A 23 -17.97 10.97 18.12
CA ALA A 23 -16.88 10.45 17.28
C ALA A 23 -16.26 9.13 17.78
N SER A 24 -16.05 8.98 19.08
CA SER A 24 -15.48 7.75 19.68
C SER A 24 -16.48 6.57 19.67
N ALA A 25 -17.77 6.86 19.62
CA ALA A 25 -18.84 5.87 19.57
C ALA A 25 -18.98 5.24 18.17
N THR A 26 -18.55 5.94 17.11
CA THR A 26 -18.78 5.53 15.71
C THR A 26 -18.01 4.28 15.33
N PHE A 27 -16.69 4.21 15.54
CA PHE A 27 -15.93 2.99 15.22
C PHE A 27 -16.36 1.78 16.05
N ALA A 28 -16.68 1.99 17.35
CA ALA A 28 -17.10 0.91 18.23
C ALA A 28 -18.42 0.26 17.78
N GLU A 29 -19.35 1.04 17.22
CA GLU A 29 -20.60 0.51 16.68
C GLU A 29 -20.38 -0.31 15.40
N LEU A 30 -19.58 0.19 14.45
CA LEU A 30 -19.22 -0.57 13.26
C LEU A 30 -18.49 -1.87 13.64
N LEU A 31 -17.53 -1.81 14.57
CA LEU A 31 -16.84 -2.98 15.09
C LEU A 31 -17.80 -4.00 15.71
N LYS A 32 -18.84 -3.57 16.40
CA LYS A 32 -19.87 -4.46 16.95
C LYS A 32 -20.65 -5.16 15.83
N ARG A 33 -21.04 -4.45 14.76
CA ARG A 33 -21.72 -5.04 13.58
C ARG A 33 -20.82 -6.08 12.89
N VAL A 34 -19.57 -5.76 12.67
CA VAL A 34 -18.56 -6.64 12.06
C VAL A 34 -18.31 -7.91 12.90
N LYS A 35 -18.22 -7.75 14.22
CA LYS A 35 -18.09 -8.89 15.16
C LYS A 35 -19.34 -9.77 15.19
N ALA A 36 -20.53 -9.19 15.13
CA ALA A 36 -21.78 -9.95 15.14
C ALA A 36 -21.92 -10.89 13.94
N GLU A 37 -21.31 -10.54 12.80
CA GLU A 37 -21.23 -11.40 11.61
C GLU A 37 -20.02 -12.36 11.61
N GLY A 38 -19.21 -12.41 12.67
CA GLY A 38 -18.04 -13.31 12.77
C GLY A 38 -16.90 -12.95 11.80
N LEU A 39 -16.88 -11.72 11.23
CA LEU A 39 -15.91 -11.37 10.18
C LEU A 39 -14.47 -11.21 10.70
N LEU A 40 -14.28 -11.16 12.01
CA LEU A 40 -12.95 -11.16 12.64
C LEU A 40 -12.46 -12.56 13.01
N ASP A 41 -13.25 -13.60 12.75
CA ASP A 41 -12.89 -14.97 13.06
C ASP A 41 -11.83 -15.45 12.07
N LEU A 42 -10.73 -16.00 12.62
CA LEU A 42 -9.63 -16.50 11.81
C LEU A 42 -10.05 -17.73 11.00
N ASP A 43 -9.60 -17.79 9.74
CA ASP A 43 -9.76 -18.96 8.88
C ASP A 43 -8.40 -19.51 8.40
N PRO A 44 -7.77 -20.40 9.18
CA PRO A 44 -6.52 -21.01 8.79
C PRO A 44 -6.62 -21.84 7.50
N ARG A 45 -7.78 -22.44 7.19
CA ARG A 45 -7.98 -23.26 5.97
C ARG A 45 -7.87 -22.41 4.72
N TYR A 46 -8.47 -21.22 4.73
CA TYR A 46 -8.34 -20.25 3.65
C TYR A 46 -6.87 -19.91 3.38
N TYR A 47 -6.10 -19.63 4.43
CA TYR A 47 -4.69 -19.26 4.28
C TYR A 47 -3.80 -20.44 3.89
N VAL A 48 -4.09 -21.67 4.32
CA VAL A 48 -3.41 -22.87 3.79
C VAL A 48 -3.64 -22.99 2.27
N GLY A 49 -4.86 -22.75 1.79
CA GLY A 49 -5.15 -22.71 0.35
C GLY A 49 -4.36 -21.61 -0.37
N ARG A 50 -4.31 -20.39 0.18
CA ARG A 50 -3.54 -19.28 -0.39
C ARG A 50 -2.03 -19.55 -0.43
N LEU A 51 -1.49 -20.14 0.63
CA LEU A 51 -0.08 -20.58 0.68
C LEU A 51 0.20 -21.67 -0.36
N ALA A 52 -0.70 -22.65 -0.50
CA ALA A 52 -0.56 -23.70 -1.51
C ALA A 52 -0.58 -23.12 -2.93
N ILE A 53 -1.50 -22.20 -3.25
CA ILE A 53 -1.54 -21.51 -4.54
C ILE A 53 -0.23 -20.75 -4.79
N ASN A 54 0.24 -19.95 -3.84
CA ASN A 54 1.46 -19.18 -4.00
C ASN A 54 2.70 -20.10 -4.19
N THR A 55 2.79 -21.17 -3.41
CA THR A 55 3.86 -22.17 -3.54
C THR A 55 3.81 -22.84 -4.92
N THR A 56 2.62 -23.23 -5.41
CA THR A 56 2.46 -23.83 -6.74
C THR A 56 2.91 -22.87 -7.84
N LEU A 57 2.52 -21.59 -7.78
CA LEU A 57 2.95 -20.57 -8.74
C LEU A 57 4.47 -20.40 -8.76
N LEU A 58 5.12 -20.41 -7.59
CA LEU A 58 6.58 -20.38 -7.48
C LEU A 58 7.22 -21.65 -8.07
N LEU A 59 6.69 -22.83 -7.77
CA LEU A 59 7.19 -24.11 -8.32
C LEU A 59 7.06 -24.17 -9.85
N ILE A 60 5.96 -23.66 -10.42
CA ILE A 60 5.81 -23.51 -11.88
C ILE A 60 6.92 -22.62 -12.45
N GLY A 61 7.22 -21.50 -11.79
CA GLY A 61 8.31 -20.60 -12.18
C GLY A 61 9.68 -21.29 -12.13
N PHE A 62 9.97 -22.05 -11.08
CA PHE A 62 11.21 -22.84 -10.97
C PHE A 62 11.28 -23.95 -12.03
N ALA A 63 10.18 -24.67 -12.26
CA ALA A 63 10.12 -25.68 -13.31
C ALA A 63 10.42 -25.08 -14.70
N ALA A 64 9.80 -23.95 -15.02
CA ALA A 64 10.09 -23.21 -16.26
C ALA A 64 11.54 -22.74 -16.32
N PHE A 65 12.09 -22.25 -15.21
CA PHE A 65 13.48 -21.79 -15.12
C PHE A 65 14.47 -22.90 -15.48
N PHE A 66 14.32 -24.10 -14.94
CA PHE A 66 15.19 -25.22 -15.25
C PHE A 66 14.91 -25.83 -16.64
N ALA A 67 13.65 -25.87 -17.08
CA ALA A 67 13.29 -26.43 -18.39
C ALA A 67 13.78 -25.58 -19.57
N LEU A 68 13.80 -24.25 -19.43
CA LEU A 68 14.24 -23.34 -20.48
C LEU A 68 15.78 -23.20 -20.56
N GLY A 69 16.51 -23.50 -19.48
CA GLY A 69 17.97 -23.39 -19.42
C GLY A 69 18.47 -22.00 -19.80
N ASP A 70 19.63 -21.90 -20.47
CA ASP A 70 20.24 -20.63 -20.91
C ASP A 70 19.57 -20.11 -22.19
N SER A 71 18.38 -19.52 -22.04
CA SER A 71 17.57 -19.02 -23.14
C SER A 71 16.96 -17.66 -22.79
N TRP A 72 16.85 -16.75 -23.76
CA TRP A 72 16.21 -15.44 -23.58
C TRP A 72 14.72 -15.50 -23.20
N TRP A 73 14.04 -16.63 -23.38
CA TRP A 73 12.70 -16.88 -22.85
C TRP A 73 12.64 -16.81 -21.32
N GLN A 74 13.78 -16.91 -20.65
CA GLN A 74 13.91 -16.71 -19.20
C GLN A 74 13.46 -15.32 -18.73
N LEU A 75 13.42 -14.31 -19.60
CA LEU A 75 12.86 -13.01 -19.23
C LEU A 75 11.36 -13.09 -18.94
N LEU A 76 10.62 -14.01 -19.57
CA LEU A 76 9.22 -14.28 -19.20
C LEU A 76 9.13 -15.00 -17.84
N THR A 77 10.07 -15.91 -17.57
CA THR A 77 10.17 -16.54 -16.24
C THR A 77 10.52 -15.50 -15.17
N ALA A 78 11.40 -14.55 -15.48
CA ALA A 78 11.73 -13.45 -14.57
C ALA A 78 10.50 -12.57 -14.24
N LEU A 79 9.69 -12.22 -15.25
CA LEU A 79 8.41 -11.51 -15.05
C LEU A 79 7.46 -12.32 -14.18
N TRP A 80 7.27 -13.61 -14.47
CA TRP A 80 6.46 -14.52 -13.69
C TRP A 80 6.92 -14.59 -12.22
N MET A 81 8.20 -14.77 -11.97
CA MET A 81 8.78 -14.84 -10.63
C MET A 81 8.63 -13.50 -9.87
N GLY A 82 8.69 -12.36 -10.58
CA GLY A 82 8.39 -11.05 -10.01
C GLY A 82 6.93 -10.94 -9.54
N LEU A 83 5.97 -11.41 -10.36
CA LEU A 83 4.55 -11.45 -9.99
C LEU A 83 4.29 -12.42 -8.82
N CYS A 84 4.93 -13.59 -8.81
CA CYS A 84 4.87 -14.54 -7.68
C CYS A 84 5.41 -13.93 -6.39
N GLY A 85 6.48 -13.13 -6.49
CA GLY A 85 7.00 -12.34 -5.37
C GLY A 85 5.96 -11.37 -4.80
N GLY A 86 5.21 -10.70 -5.66
CA GLY A 86 4.09 -9.85 -5.26
C GLY A 86 2.98 -10.63 -4.56
N GLN A 87 2.57 -11.78 -5.09
CA GLN A 87 1.59 -12.65 -4.42
C GLN A 87 2.12 -13.18 -3.08
N SER A 88 3.41 -13.46 -2.98
CA SER A 88 4.08 -13.83 -1.74
C SER A 88 4.03 -12.69 -0.70
N ALA A 89 4.01 -11.43 -1.15
CA ALA A 89 3.93 -10.29 -0.25
C ALA A 89 2.63 -10.26 0.55
N PHE A 90 1.50 -10.65 -0.02
CA PHE A 90 0.24 -10.72 0.72
C PHE A 90 0.31 -11.77 1.86
N MET A 91 1.11 -12.81 1.71
CA MET A 91 1.28 -13.81 2.76
C MET A 91 2.01 -13.24 3.98
N TRP A 92 3.14 -12.53 3.78
CA TRP A 92 3.84 -11.93 4.91
C TRP A 92 3.15 -10.67 5.43
N HIS A 93 2.37 -9.98 4.61
CA HIS A 93 1.52 -8.87 5.00
C HIS A 93 0.47 -9.31 6.03
N ASP A 94 -0.33 -10.33 5.70
CA ASP A 94 -1.39 -10.84 6.58
C ASP A 94 -0.83 -11.56 7.82
N ALA A 95 0.34 -12.20 7.68
CA ALA A 95 1.08 -12.72 8.83
C ALA A 95 1.49 -11.60 9.81
N GLY A 96 1.89 -10.44 9.29
CA GLY A 96 2.23 -9.23 10.07
C GLY A 96 1.04 -8.69 10.86
N HIS A 97 -0.13 -8.70 10.27
CA HIS A 97 -1.39 -8.32 10.90
C HIS A 97 -2.01 -9.39 11.78
N LYS A 98 -1.42 -10.61 11.84
CA LYS A 98 -1.94 -11.76 12.60
C LYS A 98 -3.32 -12.23 12.12
N ALA A 99 -3.67 -12.00 10.87
CA ALA A 99 -4.93 -12.37 10.25
C ALA A 99 -5.02 -13.87 9.90
N MET A 100 -3.88 -14.61 9.89
CA MET A 100 -3.82 -15.96 9.32
C MET A 100 -4.10 -17.07 10.34
N PHE A 101 -3.38 -17.06 11.46
CA PHE A 101 -3.32 -18.18 12.41
C PHE A 101 -3.38 -17.70 13.86
N ARG A 102 -4.01 -18.50 14.74
CA ARG A 102 -3.97 -18.27 16.20
C ARG A 102 -2.54 -18.38 16.74
N SER A 103 -1.73 -19.28 16.18
CA SER A 103 -0.33 -19.46 16.57
C SER A 103 0.54 -18.31 16.05
N LYS A 104 1.01 -17.47 16.95
CA LYS A 104 1.97 -16.38 16.64
C LYS A 104 3.27 -16.90 16.02
N LYS A 105 3.70 -18.13 16.41
CA LYS A 105 4.90 -18.79 15.86
C LYS A 105 4.68 -19.16 14.40
N ALA A 106 3.54 -19.77 14.05
CA ALA A 106 3.20 -20.14 12.68
C ALA A 106 3.07 -18.89 11.78
N ALA A 107 2.34 -17.86 12.22
CA ALA A 107 2.24 -16.60 11.48
C ALA A 107 3.63 -15.96 11.27
N SER A 108 4.47 -15.89 12.30
CA SER A 108 5.83 -15.35 12.17
C SER A 108 6.69 -16.19 11.21
N ALA A 109 6.58 -17.52 11.22
CA ALA A 109 7.30 -18.38 10.28
C ALA A 109 6.93 -18.07 8.83
N VAL A 110 5.62 -17.96 8.53
CA VAL A 110 5.15 -17.51 7.20
C VAL A 110 5.72 -16.13 6.86
N GLY A 111 5.67 -15.17 7.79
CA GLY A 111 6.22 -13.84 7.61
C GLY A 111 7.71 -13.87 7.24
N TYR A 112 8.54 -14.57 8.01
CA TYR A 112 9.99 -14.67 7.74
C TYR A 112 10.29 -15.42 6.44
N ILE A 113 9.60 -16.52 6.14
CA ILE A 113 9.81 -17.27 4.90
C ILE A 113 9.48 -16.40 3.69
N HIS A 114 8.30 -15.82 3.65
CA HIS A 114 7.84 -15.09 2.48
C HIS A 114 8.53 -13.73 2.32
N ALA A 115 8.79 -12.98 3.41
CA ALA A 115 9.50 -11.71 3.33
C ALA A 115 11.00 -11.92 3.11
N ASN A 116 11.69 -12.67 4.00
CA ASN A 116 13.14 -12.74 3.98
C ASN A 116 13.68 -13.70 2.92
N LEU A 117 13.13 -14.94 2.82
CA LEU A 117 13.65 -15.95 1.89
C LEU A 117 13.09 -15.79 0.47
N VAL A 118 11.80 -15.46 0.29
CA VAL A 118 11.24 -15.31 -1.06
C VAL A 118 11.58 -13.93 -1.62
N ASN A 119 11.25 -12.85 -0.89
CA ASN A 119 11.36 -11.48 -1.40
C ASN A 119 12.67 -10.75 -1.03
N GLY A 120 13.42 -11.21 -0.03
CA GLY A 120 14.62 -10.53 0.45
C GLY A 120 14.34 -9.23 1.22
N VAL A 121 13.15 -9.13 1.82
CA VAL A 121 12.70 -7.98 2.61
C VAL A 121 12.85 -8.28 4.09
N SER A 122 13.32 -7.31 4.90
CA SER A 122 13.33 -7.46 6.35
C SER A 122 11.90 -7.43 6.91
N TYR A 123 11.42 -8.58 7.36
CA TYR A 123 10.08 -8.72 7.92
C TYR A 123 9.87 -7.87 9.17
N GLY A 124 10.84 -7.87 10.08
CA GLY A 124 10.74 -7.09 11.32
C GLY A 124 10.73 -5.58 11.09
N TRP A 125 11.56 -5.07 10.16
CA TRP A 125 11.52 -3.68 9.75
C TRP A 125 10.17 -3.34 9.11
N TRP A 126 9.70 -4.18 8.18
CA TRP A 126 8.45 -3.94 7.47
C TRP A 126 7.25 -3.88 8.43
N VAL A 127 7.13 -4.82 9.37
CA VAL A 127 6.04 -4.81 10.37
C VAL A 127 6.02 -3.49 11.15
N ASN A 128 7.19 -2.99 11.56
CA ASN A 128 7.26 -1.70 12.26
C ASN A 128 6.87 -0.52 11.37
N HIS A 129 7.39 -0.50 10.13
CA HIS A 129 7.10 0.51 9.12
C HIS A 129 5.59 0.56 8.80
N HIS A 130 5.00 -0.59 8.52
CA HIS A 130 3.60 -0.75 8.13
C HIS A 130 2.62 -0.43 9.28
N ASN A 131 2.94 -0.84 10.51
CA ASN A 131 2.13 -0.44 11.67
C ASN A 131 2.11 1.08 11.90
N ARG A 132 3.23 1.76 11.63
CA ARG A 132 3.28 3.24 11.70
C ARG A 132 2.41 3.87 10.62
N HIS A 133 2.40 3.30 9.40
CA HIS A 133 1.51 3.71 8.32
C HIS A 133 0.03 3.55 8.74
N HIS A 134 -0.38 2.37 9.22
CA HIS A 134 -1.74 2.15 9.71
C HIS A 134 -2.19 3.10 10.83
N SER A 135 -1.25 3.47 11.70
CA SER A 135 -1.55 4.41 12.78
C SER A 135 -1.75 5.85 12.27
N ASN A 136 -1.10 6.22 11.18
CA ASN A 136 -1.07 7.61 10.68
C ASN A 136 -1.08 7.66 9.13
N PRO A 137 -2.07 7.06 8.46
CA PRO A 137 -2.05 7.03 6.99
C PRO A 137 -2.12 8.44 6.42
N ASN A 138 -1.32 8.70 5.40
CA ASN A 138 -1.18 9.97 4.71
C ASN A 138 -0.85 11.20 5.61
N HIS A 139 -0.23 10.99 6.77
CA HIS A 139 0.24 12.11 7.59
C HIS A 139 1.68 12.49 7.22
N LEU A 140 1.93 13.75 6.86
CA LEU A 140 3.20 14.23 6.29
C LEU A 140 4.44 13.88 7.13
N ASP A 141 4.36 13.97 8.45
CA ASP A 141 5.49 13.75 9.36
C ASP A 141 5.50 12.36 9.99
N LYS A 142 4.34 11.70 10.12
CA LYS A 142 4.20 10.44 10.87
C LYS A 142 4.12 9.21 9.97
N ASP A 143 3.55 9.35 8.75
CA ASP A 143 3.46 8.25 7.78
C ASP A 143 4.80 8.05 7.06
N PRO A 144 5.46 6.89 7.24
CA PRO A 144 6.71 6.62 6.56
C PRO A 144 6.56 6.44 5.05
N ASP A 145 5.33 6.26 4.53
CA ASP A 145 5.07 6.04 3.10
C ASP A 145 5.00 7.33 2.29
N ILE A 146 4.70 8.45 2.92
CA ILE A 146 4.69 9.77 2.26
C ILE A 146 5.74 10.73 2.78
N GLY A 147 6.58 10.32 3.72
CA GLY A 147 7.67 11.12 4.27
C GLY A 147 8.70 11.56 3.22
N ARG A 148 9.98 11.61 3.57
CA ARG A 148 11.06 12.05 2.65
C ARG A 148 11.27 11.06 1.51
N ARG A 149 10.56 11.24 0.40
CA ARG A 149 10.63 10.46 -0.84
C ARG A 149 11.21 11.29 -1.99
N THR A 150 11.49 10.68 -3.12
CA THR A 150 11.94 11.40 -4.33
C THR A 150 10.83 12.28 -4.91
N VAL A 151 9.58 11.80 -4.89
CA VAL A 151 8.38 12.55 -5.22
C VAL A 151 7.84 13.30 -4.00
N ILE A 152 6.96 14.27 -4.19
CA ILE A 152 6.25 14.98 -3.13
C ILE A 152 4.77 14.63 -3.15
N PHE A 153 4.18 14.61 -1.96
CA PHE A 153 2.74 14.41 -1.73
C PHE A 153 2.08 15.66 -1.12
N ASP A 154 2.88 16.67 -0.84
CA ASP A 154 2.45 18.03 -0.51
C ASP A 154 3.54 19.02 -0.94
N VAL A 155 3.13 20.24 -1.33
CA VAL A 155 4.05 21.28 -1.78
C VAL A 155 5.07 21.68 -0.71
N LYS A 156 4.72 21.58 0.60
CA LYS A 156 5.61 21.83 1.74
C LYS A 156 6.86 20.95 1.75
N GLN A 157 6.82 19.80 1.06
CA GLN A 157 7.98 18.90 0.96
C GLN A 157 9.00 19.35 -0.10
N TYR A 158 8.64 20.26 -1.03
CA TYR A 158 9.50 20.64 -2.15
C TYR A 158 10.78 21.40 -1.75
N PRO A 159 10.79 22.34 -0.80
CA PRO A 159 11.99 23.09 -0.44
C PRO A 159 13.18 22.23 -0.03
N SER A 160 12.93 21.01 0.45
CA SER A 160 13.97 20.04 0.80
C SER A 160 14.58 19.31 -0.41
N ARG A 161 14.07 19.48 -1.63
CA ARG A 161 14.50 18.77 -2.83
C ARG A 161 15.69 19.44 -3.49
N ARG A 162 16.65 18.64 -4.02
CA ARG A 162 17.89 19.13 -4.63
C ARG A 162 18.19 18.39 -5.94
N GLY A 163 18.93 19.03 -6.84
CA GLY A 163 19.43 18.43 -8.07
C GLY A 163 18.36 17.71 -8.88
N THR A 164 18.60 16.46 -9.22
CA THR A 164 17.70 15.61 -10.02
C THR A 164 16.33 15.40 -9.38
N GLN A 165 16.21 15.53 -8.05
CA GLN A 165 14.91 15.40 -7.39
C GLN A 165 13.94 16.51 -7.81
N LYS A 166 14.41 17.74 -8.06
CA LYS A 166 13.58 18.85 -8.55
C LYS A 166 13.00 18.53 -9.94
N PHE A 167 13.81 17.93 -10.82
CA PHE A 167 13.35 17.48 -12.13
C PHE A 167 12.29 16.38 -11.99
N VAL A 168 12.53 15.38 -11.12
CA VAL A 168 11.55 14.31 -10.88
C VAL A 168 10.23 14.88 -10.37
N VAL A 169 10.25 15.78 -9.39
CA VAL A 169 9.02 16.41 -8.86
C VAL A 169 8.28 17.19 -9.95
N ARG A 170 8.97 17.94 -10.80
CA ARG A 170 8.36 18.68 -11.90
C ARG A 170 7.56 17.79 -12.86
N HIS A 171 8.00 16.54 -13.02
CA HIS A 171 7.43 15.53 -13.94
C HIS A 171 6.85 14.32 -13.22
N GLN A 172 6.53 14.43 -11.93
CA GLN A 172 6.22 13.29 -11.07
C GLN A 172 4.94 12.56 -11.45
N SER A 173 3.99 13.17 -12.11
CA SER A 173 2.77 12.51 -12.58
C SER A 173 3.04 11.34 -13.55
N VAL A 174 4.15 11.41 -14.28
CA VAL A 174 4.61 10.32 -15.19
C VAL A 174 5.76 9.55 -14.58
N LEU A 175 6.79 10.25 -14.07
CA LEU A 175 8.01 9.61 -13.56
C LEU A 175 7.75 8.75 -12.34
N PHE A 176 6.68 8.99 -11.58
CA PHE A 176 6.28 8.12 -10.47
C PHE A 176 6.13 6.67 -10.94
N PHE A 177 5.38 6.43 -12.00
CA PHE A 177 5.15 5.08 -12.52
C PHE A 177 6.41 4.45 -13.10
N VAL A 178 7.25 5.24 -13.77
CA VAL A 178 8.56 4.78 -14.28
C VAL A 178 9.49 4.38 -13.14
N LEU A 179 9.51 5.16 -12.05
CA LEU A 179 10.36 4.88 -10.88
C LEU A 179 9.95 3.63 -10.10
N LEU A 180 8.73 3.11 -10.31
CA LEU A 180 8.31 1.85 -9.67
C LEU A 180 9.21 0.66 -10.02
N VAL A 181 9.89 0.68 -11.17
CA VAL A 181 10.88 -0.35 -11.54
C VAL A 181 12.03 -0.46 -10.53
N LEU A 182 12.29 0.60 -9.78
CA LEU A 182 13.35 0.65 -8.77
C LEU A 182 12.87 0.19 -7.38
N GLU A 183 11.56 0.06 -7.15
CA GLU A 183 11.03 -0.22 -5.82
C GLU A 183 11.47 -1.60 -5.30
N GLY A 184 11.54 -2.64 -6.17
CA GLY A 184 12.04 -3.96 -5.79
C GLY A 184 13.49 -3.91 -5.28
N PHE A 185 14.36 -3.17 -5.96
CA PHE A 185 15.76 -2.97 -5.54
C PHE A 185 15.86 -2.13 -4.26
N LYS A 186 15.02 -1.10 -4.14
CA LYS A 186 14.94 -0.29 -2.94
C LYS A 186 14.53 -1.12 -1.72
N MET A 187 13.62 -2.07 -1.87
CA MET A 187 13.23 -2.99 -0.79
C MET A 187 14.41 -3.85 -0.33
N LEU A 188 15.21 -4.41 -1.26
CA LEU A 188 16.44 -5.16 -0.92
C LEU A 188 17.45 -4.28 -0.15
N ARG A 189 17.74 -3.08 -0.69
CA ARG A 189 18.62 -2.13 -0.01
C ARG A 189 18.11 -1.78 1.39
N THR A 190 16.82 -1.54 1.52
CA THR A 190 16.19 -1.18 2.80
C THR A 190 16.30 -2.32 3.81
N ALA A 191 16.17 -3.58 3.38
CA ALA A 191 16.37 -4.74 4.25
C ALA A 191 17.78 -4.74 4.86
N VAL A 192 18.82 -4.61 4.03
CA VAL A 192 20.22 -4.57 4.50
C VAL A 192 20.46 -3.39 5.45
N VAL A 193 20.04 -2.19 5.04
CA VAL A 193 20.25 -0.97 5.83
C VAL A 193 19.50 -1.02 7.16
N SER A 194 18.27 -1.53 7.18
CA SER A 194 17.47 -1.60 8.42
C SER A 194 18.04 -2.61 9.43
N ILE A 195 18.57 -3.73 8.95
CA ILE A 195 19.25 -4.71 9.80
C ILE A 195 20.54 -4.12 10.37
N ALA A 196 21.37 -3.50 9.53
CA ALA A 196 22.61 -2.85 9.96
C ALA A 196 22.38 -1.72 10.97
N GLN A 197 21.23 -1.04 10.89
CA GLN A 197 20.81 0.01 11.83
C GLN A 197 20.07 -0.52 13.07
N GLY A 198 19.98 -1.83 13.27
CA GLY A 198 19.27 -2.43 14.39
C GLY A 198 17.75 -2.19 14.41
N LYS A 199 17.15 -1.85 13.26
CA LYS A 199 15.71 -1.55 13.13
C LYS A 199 14.82 -2.79 12.95
N THR A 200 15.31 -3.94 13.38
CA THR A 200 14.57 -5.21 13.37
C THR A 200 14.69 -5.93 14.71
N LYS A 201 13.67 -6.72 15.07
CA LYS A 201 13.63 -7.44 16.34
C LYS A 201 14.53 -8.69 16.38
N ARG A 202 14.89 -9.25 15.23
CA ARG A 202 15.69 -10.49 15.12
C ARG A 202 16.81 -10.34 14.09
N PRO A 203 17.78 -9.43 14.30
CA PRO A 203 18.78 -9.08 13.29
C PRO A 203 19.61 -10.30 12.82
N VAL A 204 19.99 -11.19 13.73
CA VAL A 204 20.78 -12.39 13.38
C VAL A 204 19.98 -13.33 12.47
N LEU A 205 18.74 -13.65 12.83
CA LEU A 205 17.88 -14.50 12.01
C LEU A 205 17.63 -13.89 10.63
N GLU A 206 17.28 -12.60 10.58
CA GLU A 206 16.99 -11.92 9.32
C GLU A 206 18.23 -11.79 8.43
N SER A 207 19.39 -11.49 9.01
CA SER A 207 20.68 -11.51 8.28
C SER A 207 20.94 -12.87 7.67
N PHE A 208 20.81 -13.94 8.47
CA PHE A 208 21.00 -15.31 7.98
C PHE A 208 20.07 -15.64 6.81
N LEU A 209 18.76 -15.37 6.96
CA LEU A 209 17.77 -15.69 5.91
C LEU A 209 18.01 -14.90 4.62
N ILE A 210 18.37 -13.60 4.72
CA ILE A 210 18.62 -12.74 3.55
C ILE A 210 19.92 -13.14 2.86
N VAL A 211 20.97 -13.45 3.61
CA VAL A 211 22.25 -13.94 3.04
C VAL A 211 22.03 -15.29 2.39
N LEU A 212 21.33 -16.23 3.04
CA LEU A 212 20.97 -17.53 2.47
C LEU A 212 20.21 -17.37 1.16
N ARG A 213 19.17 -16.52 1.16
CA ARG A 213 18.42 -16.19 -0.07
C ARG A 213 19.32 -15.67 -1.16
N ALA A 214 20.16 -14.68 -0.85
CA ALA A 214 21.04 -14.07 -1.84
C ALA A 214 22.03 -15.11 -2.42
N ALA A 215 22.64 -15.94 -1.57
CA ALA A 215 23.56 -16.99 -1.98
C ALA A 215 22.89 -18.04 -2.87
N VAL A 216 21.76 -18.60 -2.43
CA VAL A 216 21.01 -19.60 -3.20
C VAL A 216 20.48 -19.00 -4.51
N TYR A 217 19.92 -17.81 -4.48
CA TYR A 217 19.40 -17.16 -5.67
C TYR A 217 20.50 -16.87 -6.71
N CYS A 218 21.62 -16.28 -6.29
CA CYS A 218 22.74 -16.03 -7.18
C CYS A 218 23.33 -17.35 -7.69
N ALA A 219 23.53 -18.36 -6.83
CA ALA A 219 24.01 -19.66 -7.25
C ALA A 219 23.11 -20.27 -8.34
N LEU A 220 21.79 -20.31 -8.15
CA LEU A 220 20.84 -20.84 -9.13
C LEU A 220 20.90 -20.05 -10.45
N VAL A 221 20.84 -18.73 -10.37
CA VAL A 221 20.79 -17.90 -11.58
C VAL A 221 22.08 -17.99 -12.38
N PHE A 222 23.25 -17.89 -11.74
CA PHE A 222 24.54 -17.91 -12.46
C PHE A 222 25.05 -19.31 -12.82
N THR A 223 24.46 -20.38 -12.28
CA THR A 223 24.77 -21.75 -12.71
C THR A 223 23.94 -22.20 -13.92
N VAL A 224 22.76 -21.65 -14.12
CA VAL A 224 21.85 -22.01 -15.22
C VAL A 224 21.98 -21.05 -16.39
N LEU A 225 22.23 -19.76 -16.14
CA LEU A 225 22.21 -18.70 -17.14
C LEU A 225 23.63 -18.17 -17.43
N SER A 226 23.88 -17.82 -18.67
CA SER A 226 25.05 -17.02 -19.04
C SER A 226 25.10 -15.69 -18.31
N PRO A 227 26.27 -15.11 -18.03
CA PRO A 227 26.35 -13.93 -17.14
C PRO A 227 25.50 -12.75 -17.57
N VAL A 228 25.39 -12.48 -18.86
CA VAL A 228 24.57 -11.37 -19.40
C VAL A 228 23.09 -11.65 -19.16
N LEU A 229 22.64 -12.87 -19.46
CA LEU A 229 21.24 -13.25 -19.26
C LEU A 229 20.89 -13.32 -17.77
N ALA A 230 21.81 -13.79 -16.92
CA ALA A 230 21.67 -13.79 -15.46
C ALA A 230 21.39 -12.38 -14.90
N VAL A 231 22.19 -11.39 -15.33
CA VAL A 231 22.00 -9.98 -14.94
C VAL A 231 20.66 -9.46 -15.46
N ALA A 232 20.33 -9.72 -16.74
CA ALA A 232 19.05 -9.31 -17.31
C ALA A 232 17.86 -9.92 -16.55
N PHE A 233 17.94 -11.22 -16.21
CA PHE A 233 16.93 -11.93 -15.40
C PHE A 233 16.71 -11.26 -14.05
N ILE A 234 17.80 -10.98 -13.31
CA ILE A 234 17.73 -10.33 -11.99
C ILE A 234 17.09 -8.95 -12.12
N LEU A 235 17.49 -8.16 -13.11
CA LEU A 235 16.95 -6.81 -13.33
C LEU A 235 15.46 -6.86 -13.65
N VAL A 236 15.03 -7.71 -14.58
CA VAL A 236 13.63 -7.85 -14.99
C VAL A 236 12.77 -8.35 -13.84
N GLN A 237 13.21 -9.38 -13.10
CA GLN A 237 12.44 -9.91 -11.97
C GLN A 237 12.21 -8.86 -10.87
N HIS A 238 13.25 -8.13 -10.47
CA HIS A 238 13.11 -7.12 -9.41
C HIS A 238 12.38 -5.87 -9.89
N ALA A 239 12.51 -5.50 -11.16
CA ALA A 239 11.72 -4.45 -11.77
C ALA A 239 10.21 -4.83 -11.79
N ALA A 240 9.88 -6.05 -12.21
CA ALA A 240 8.52 -6.56 -12.22
C ALA A 240 7.90 -6.58 -10.81
N LEU A 241 8.67 -7.05 -9.82
CA LEU A 241 8.25 -7.03 -8.40
C LEU A 241 8.00 -5.60 -7.92
N GLY A 242 8.90 -4.66 -8.26
CA GLY A 242 8.77 -3.25 -7.87
C GLY A 242 7.56 -2.57 -8.49
N VAL A 243 7.32 -2.78 -9.79
CA VAL A 243 6.13 -2.30 -10.50
C VAL A 243 4.88 -2.89 -9.85
N TYR A 244 4.86 -4.20 -9.57
CA TYR A 244 3.72 -4.84 -8.95
C TYR A 244 3.40 -4.25 -7.58
N PHE A 245 4.39 -4.09 -6.71
CA PHE A 245 4.20 -3.43 -5.40
C PHE A 245 3.64 -2.02 -5.55
N GLY A 246 4.26 -1.19 -6.36
CA GLY A 246 3.84 0.18 -6.53
C GLY A 246 2.44 0.32 -7.12
N MET A 247 2.09 -0.54 -8.08
CA MET A 247 0.76 -0.56 -8.70
C MET A 247 -0.34 -1.01 -7.74
N ILE A 248 -0.02 -1.84 -6.74
CA ILE A 248 -1.01 -2.26 -5.73
C ILE A 248 -1.16 -1.20 -4.62
N PHE A 249 -0.03 -0.66 -4.11
CA PHE A 249 -0.08 0.23 -2.93
C PHE A 249 -0.44 1.68 -3.27
N ALA A 250 -0.01 2.20 -4.43
CA ALA A 250 -0.22 3.60 -4.76
C ALA A 250 -1.71 4.00 -4.89
N PRO A 251 -2.57 3.22 -5.59
CA PRO A 251 -3.97 3.59 -5.78
C PRO A 251 -4.76 3.67 -4.48
N ASN A 252 -4.31 2.97 -3.44
CA ASN A 252 -5.05 2.85 -2.20
C ASN A 252 -5.03 4.13 -1.35
N HIS A 253 -3.98 4.96 -1.48
CA HIS A 253 -3.75 6.14 -0.64
C HIS A 253 -3.43 7.41 -1.41
N LYS A 254 -2.77 7.31 -2.59
CA LYS A 254 -2.31 8.51 -3.32
C LYS A 254 -3.48 9.18 -4.02
N GLY A 255 -3.67 10.48 -3.73
CA GLY A 255 -4.85 11.24 -4.14
C GLY A 255 -6.01 11.21 -3.12
N MET A 256 -5.81 10.58 -1.96
CA MET A 256 -6.67 10.72 -0.80
C MET A 256 -6.14 11.82 0.12
N ASP A 257 -6.92 12.20 1.12
CA ASP A 257 -6.60 13.29 2.05
C ASP A 257 -5.18 13.14 2.63
N VAL A 258 -4.40 14.21 2.53
CA VAL A 258 -3.07 14.32 3.15
C VAL A 258 -3.19 15.21 4.37
N ARG A 259 -2.63 14.74 5.46
CA ARG A 259 -2.75 15.37 6.77
C ARG A 259 -1.45 16.00 7.22
N ASP A 260 -1.57 17.11 7.92
CA ASP A 260 -0.45 17.89 8.45
C ASP A 260 -0.83 18.47 9.82
N GLY A 261 0.15 18.57 10.74
CA GLY A 261 -0.06 19.13 12.06
C GLY A 261 -0.31 18.09 13.18
N GLU A 262 -0.32 18.55 14.44
CA GLU A 262 -0.43 17.71 15.64
C GLU A 262 -1.88 17.49 16.08
N GLU A 263 -2.79 18.44 15.84
CA GLU A 263 -4.18 18.36 16.27
C GLU A 263 -5.02 17.57 15.27
N GLU A 264 -5.37 16.36 15.64
CA GLU A 264 -6.32 15.55 14.88
C GLU A 264 -7.74 15.77 15.41
N THR A 265 -8.56 16.46 14.62
CA THR A 265 -9.99 16.64 14.90
C THR A 265 -10.83 15.43 14.46
N LEU A 266 -10.27 14.56 13.59
CA LEU A 266 -10.96 13.38 13.08
C LEU A 266 -10.86 12.19 14.03
N ASP A 267 -11.95 11.44 14.14
CA ASP A 267 -11.94 10.17 14.86
C ASP A 267 -11.17 9.07 14.09
N TRP A 268 -11.01 7.92 14.71
CA TRP A 268 -10.32 6.78 14.10
C TRP A 268 -10.96 6.33 12.78
N LEU A 269 -12.30 6.22 12.75
CA LEU A 269 -13.04 5.77 11.57
C LEU A 269 -12.87 6.76 10.42
N GLU A 270 -13.15 8.04 10.66
CA GLU A 270 -13.03 9.08 9.64
C GLU A 270 -11.62 9.15 9.06
N ARG A 271 -10.60 9.11 9.93
CA ARG A 271 -9.20 9.13 9.50
C ARG A 271 -8.88 7.97 8.56
N GLN A 272 -9.26 6.73 8.89
CA GLN A 272 -8.98 5.59 8.05
C GLN A 272 -9.77 5.63 6.74
N VAL A 273 -11.01 6.06 6.76
CA VAL A 273 -11.88 6.15 5.58
C VAL A 273 -11.44 7.25 4.63
N LEU A 274 -11.15 8.46 5.13
CA LEU A 274 -10.81 9.62 4.29
C LEU A 274 -9.41 9.54 3.69
N THR A 275 -8.49 8.81 4.33
CA THR A 275 -7.12 8.64 3.83
C THR A 275 -6.92 7.39 2.98
N SER A 276 -7.97 6.59 2.79
CA SER A 276 -7.95 5.33 2.05
C SER A 276 -9.01 5.30 0.95
N ARG A 277 -8.75 4.54 -0.11
CA ARG A 277 -9.66 4.35 -1.25
C ARG A 277 -9.77 2.87 -1.58
N ASN A 278 -10.99 2.41 -1.84
CA ASN A 278 -11.23 1.08 -2.37
C ASN A 278 -11.19 1.05 -3.89
N ILE A 279 -10.67 -0.05 -4.43
CA ILE A 279 -10.76 -0.35 -5.85
C ILE A 279 -11.91 -1.33 -6.05
N ARG A 280 -12.84 -0.97 -6.97
CA ARG A 280 -14.05 -1.77 -7.23
C ARG A 280 -13.71 -3.24 -7.46
N PRO A 281 -14.29 -4.16 -6.67
CA PRO A 281 -13.93 -5.57 -6.70
C PRO A 281 -14.41 -6.28 -7.96
N ASN A 282 -13.62 -7.25 -8.37
CA ASN A 282 -13.96 -8.35 -9.25
C ASN A 282 -12.92 -9.47 -9.06
N PRO A 283 -13.15 -10.71 -9.53
CA PRO A 283 -12.25 -11.84 -9.25
C PRO A 283 -10.78 -11.60 -9.63
N VAL A 284 -10.52 -10.84 -10.72
CA VAL A 284 -9.16 -10.53 -11.17
C VAL A 284 -8.50 -9.49 -10.24
N VAL A 285 -9.23 -8.42 -9.90
CA VAL A 285 -8.74 -7.39 -8.98
C VAL A 285 -8.51 -7.98 -7.59
N ASP A 286 -9.44 -8.79 -7.07
CA ASP A 286 -9.32 -9.43 -5.76
C ASP A 286 -8.09 -10.35 -5.69
N PHE A 287 -7.80 -11.09 -6.76
CA PHE A 287 -6.61 -11.93 -6.87
C PHE A 287 -5.33 -11.09 -6.94
N LEU A 288 -5.28 -10.10 -7.85
CA LEU A 288 -4.09 -9.28 -8.06
C LEU A 288 -3.76 -8.39 -6.85
N TYR A 289 -4.76 -7.90 -6.16
CA TYR A 289 -4.57 -7.05 -4.98
C TYR A 289 -4.44 -7.85 -3.67
N GLY A 290 -4.72 -9.17 -3.70
CA GLY A 290 -4.68 -9.99 -2.49
C GLY A 290 -5.57 -9.45 -1.37
N GLY A 291 -6.72 -8.88 -1.72
CA GLY A 291 -7.65 -8.26 -0.78
C GLY A 291 -7.36 -6.79 -0.44
N LEU A 292 -6.20 -6.23 -0.82
CA LEU A 292 -5.86 -4.83 -0.55
C LEU A 292 -6.64 -3.82 -1.42
N ASN A 293 -7.46 -4.28 -2.38
CA ASN A 293 -8.46 -3.45 -3.03
C ASN A 293 -9.62 -3.05 -2.10
N TYR A 294 -9.75 -3.68 -0.93
CA TYR A 294 -10.63 -3.29 0.18
C TYR A 294 -9.83 -2.51 1.22
N GLN A 295 -9.17 -1.43 0.81
CA GLN A 295 -8.18 -0.74 1.63
C GLN A 295 -8.78 -0.09 2.87
N VAL A 296 -9.98 0.47 2.76
CA VAL A 296 -10.70 1.07 3.90
C VAL A 296 -10.92 0.03 5.00
N GLU A 297 -11.43 -1.15 4.64
CA GLU A 297 -11.69 -2.25 5.59
C GLU A 297 -10.41 -2.82 6.16
N HIS A 298 -9.36 -2.93 5.31
CA HIS A 298 -8.05 -3.37 5.76
C HIS A 298 -7.46 -2.41 6.81
N HIS A 299 -7.61 -1.11 6.64
CA HIS A 299 -7.16 -0.12 7.61
C HIS A 299 -8.00 -0.12 8.90
N LEU A 300 -9.32 -0.27 8.79
CA LEU A 300 -10.22 -0.33 9.96
C LEU A 300 -10.03 -1.63 10.75
N PHE A 301 -9.80 -2.75 10.06
CA PHE A 301 -9.75 -4.10 10.64
C PHE A 301 -8.53 -4.90 10.13
N PRO A 302 -7.30 -4.47 10.42
CA PRO A 302 -6.10 -5.06 9.80
C PRO A 302 -5.90 -6.55 10.11
N ALA A 303 -6.45 -7.05 11.22
CA ALA A 303 -6.40 -8.47 11.58
C ALA A 303 -7.54 -9.32 10.97
N MET A 304 -8.42 -8.72 10.15
CA MET A 304 -9.50 -9.44 9.47
C MET A 304 -8.95 -10.33 8.36
N PRO A 305 -9.35 -11.61 8.26
CA PRO A 305 -8.97 -12.46 7.13
C PRO A 305 -9.47 -11.90 5.79
N GLN A 306 -8.63 -11.96 4.75
CA GLN A 306 -8.93 -11.44 3.41
C GLN A 306 -10.30 -11.86 2.88
N LYS A 307 -10.70 -13.11 3.11
CA LYS A 307 -12.00 -13.64 2.61
C LYS A 307 -13.22 -12.90 3.14
N HIS A 308 -13.08 -12.18 4.27
CA HIS A 308 -14.18 -11.45 4.90
C HIS A 308 -14.26 -9.98 4.47
N LEU A 309 -13.21 -9.44 3.82
CA LEU A 309 -13.13 -8.03 3.44
C LEU A 309 -14.25 -7.59 2.50
N ALA A 310 -14.67 -8.45 1.56
CA ALA A 310 -15.78 -8.14 0.67
C ALA A 310 -17.10 -7.90 1.43
N ARG A 311 -17.40 -8.74 2.44
CA ARG A 311 -18.58 -8.54 3.29
C ARG A 311 -18.43 -7.34 4.22
N ALA A 312 -17.24 -7.15 4.79
CA ALA A 312 -16.95 -5.98 5.62
C ALA A 312 -17.13 -4.66 4.83
N ARG A 313 -16.75 -4.64 3.53
CA ARG A 313 -16.98 -3.49 2.65
C ARG A 313 -18.46 -3.11 2.55
N GLU A 314 -19.35 -4.07 2.41
CA GLU A 314 -20.80 -3.78 2.37
C GLU A 314 -21.27 -3.11 3.65
N LEU A 315 -20.88 -3.64 4.81
CA LEU A 315 -21.21 -3.08 6.12
C LEU A 315 -20.59 -1.69 6.32
N THR A 316 -19.31 -1.54 6.02
CA THR A 316 -18.60 -0.27 6.19
C THR A 316 -19.20 0.82 5.31
N ARG A 317 -19.45 0.52 4.02
CA ARG A 317 -20.04 1.47 3.09
C ARG A 317 -21.44 1.92 3.53
N ALA A 318 -22.29 0.97 3.96
CA ALA A 318 -23.63 1.29 4.48
C ALA A 318 -23.51 2.16 5.74
N TYR A 319 -22.63 1.80 6.66
CA TYR A 319 -22.40 2.54 7.89
C TYR A 319 -21.88 3.97 7.65
N CYS A 320 -20.93 4.14 6.73
CA CYS A 320 -20.45 5.45 6.33
C CYS A 320 -21.57 6.32 5.73
N ALA A 321 -22.45 5.73 4.90
CA ALA A 321 -23.61 6.42 4.36
C ALA A 321 -24.61 6.84 5.46
N GLU A 322 -24.89 5.98 6.46
CA GLU A 322 -25.72 6.30 7.62
C GLU A 322 -25.18 7.49 8.43
N ARG A 323 -23.85 7.68 8.44
CA ARG A 323 -23.14 8.69 9.24
C ARG A 323 -22.70 9.92 8.46
N GLY A 324 -22.93 9.96 7.15
CA GLY A 324 -22.47 11.04 6.28
C GLY A 324 -20.94 11.09 6.08
N VAL A 325 -20.23 9.98 6.36
CA VAL A 325 -18.79 9.89 6.13
C VAL A 325 -18.53 9.56 4.65
N PRO A 326 -17.76 10.38 3.91
CA PRO A 326 -17.45 10.12 2.51
C PRO A 326 -16.67 8.81 2.36
N TYR A 327 -17.23 7.85 1.61
CA TYR A 327 -16.60 6.56 1.33
C TYR A 327 -16.19 6.50 -0.15
N HIS A 328 -14.88 6.50 -0.43
CA HIS A 328 -14.37 6.59 -1.79
C HIS A 328 -14.05 5.22 -2.39
N GLU A 329 -14.72 4.89 -3.49
CA GLU A 329 -14.51 3.65 -4.25
C GLU A 329 -14.55 3.93 -5.75
N VAL A 330 -13.52 3.50 -6.47
CA VAL A 330 -13.37 3.75 -7.90
C VAL A 330 -13.03 2.49 -8.69
N GLY A 331 -13.17 2.55 -10.02
CA GLY A 331 -12.71 1.48 -10.91
C GLY A 331 -11.19 1.43 -11.00
N PHE A 332 -10.67 0.25 -11.41
CA PHE A 332 -9.22 -0.01 -11.54
C PHE A 332 -8.47 1.11 -12.30
N TRP A 333 -8.85 1.40 -13.53
CA TRP A 333 -8.17 2.44 -14.33
C TRP A 333 -8.41 3.87 -13.81
N ALA A 334 -9.56 4.11 -13.19
CA ALA A 334 -9.86 5.41 -12.59
C ALA A 334 -8.92 5.70 -11.42
N SER A 335 -8.58 4.69 -10.61
CA SER A 335 -7.68 4.86 -9.48
C SER A 335 -6.28 5.35 -9.90
N TYR A 336 -5.72 4.81 -10.99
CA TYR A 336 -4.42 5.28 -11.48
C TYR A 336 -4.50 6.68 -12.11
N ARG A 337 -5.62 7.03 -12.77
CA ARG A 337 -5.85 8.40 -13.23
C ARG A 337 -5.88 9.38 -12.07
N GLU A 338 -6.57 9.04 -10.98
CA GLU A 338 -6.59 9.87 -9.78
C GLU A 338 -5.20 10.05 -9.17
N VAL A 339 -4.40 8.98 -9.09
CA VAL A 339 -2.99 9.09 -8.65
C VAL A 339 -2.19 10.04 -9.54
N ALA A 340 -2.31 9.90 -10.87
CA ALA A 340 -1.59 10.75 -11.83
C ALA A 340 -2.05 12.22 -11.74
N SER A 341 -3.37 12.47 -11.65
CA SER A 341 -3.94 13.81 -11.49
C SER A 341 -3.45 14.46 -10.20
N TYR A 342 -3.55 13.74 -9.09
CA TYR A 342 -3.07 14.24 -7.79
C TYR A 342 -1.58 14.61 -7.81
N LEU A 343 -0.72 13.73 -8.35
CA LEU A 343 0.70 14.02 -8.47
C LEU A 343 0.99 15.19 -9.42
N HIS A 344 0.15 15.37 -10.44
CA HIS A 344 0.20 16.51 -11.33
C HIS A 344 -0.16 17.81 -10.58
N GLU A 345 -1.27 17.83 -9.88
CA GLU A 345 -1.76 18.96 -9.10
C GLU A 345 -0.78 19.40 -8.01
N VAL A 346 -0.28 18.47 -7.21
CA VAL A 346 0.70 18.76 -6.14
C VAL A 346 1.99 19.37 -6.71
N SER A 347 2.39 19.02 -7.92
CA SER A 347 3.59 19.57 -8.58
C SER A 347 3.31 20.81 -9.45
N GLU A 348 2.07 21.28 -9.53
CA GLU A 348 1.72 22.47 -10.31
C GLU A 348 2.48 23.72 -9.84
N PRO A 349 2.55 24.08 -8.54
CA PRO A 349 3.33 25.23 -8.08
C PRO A 349 4.83 25.14 -8.44
N VAL A 350 5.37 23.90 -8.54
CA VAL A 350 6.77 23.68 -8.97
C VAL A 350 6.93 23.99 -10.46
N ARG A 351 5.96 23.65 -11.29
CA ARG A 351 5.98 23.97 -12.73
C ARG A 351 5.78 25.45 -12.98
N ALA A 352 4.88 26.08 -12.20
CA ALA A 352 4.58 27.52 -12.30
C ALA A 352 5.67 28.42 -11.67
N GLY A 353 6.51 27.86 -10.78
CA GLY A 353 7.51 28.66 -10.04
C GLY A 353 6.94 29.41 -8.82
N THR A 354 5.76 29.04 -8.33
CA THR A 354 4.98 29.71 -7.27
C THR A 354 4.98 28.98 -5.93
N VAL A 355 5.97 28.14 -5.67
CA VAL A 355 6.01 27.26 -4.48
C VAL A 355 5.90 28.05 -3.17
N GLU A 356 6.68 29.12 -3.01
CA GLU A 356 6.68 29.91 -1.76
C GLU A 356 5.36 30.63 -1.52
N GLU A 357 4.74 31.13 -2.60
CA GLU A 357 3.43 31.76 -2.55
C GLU A 357 2.35 30.75 -2.13
N GLU A 358 2.35 29.56 -2.73
CA GLU A 358 1.41 28.49 -2.40
C GLU A 358 1.56 27.99 -0.95
N ILE A 359 2.80 27.85 -0.45
CA ILE A 359 3.05 27.49 0.95
C ILE A 359 2.49 28.58 1.89
N ARG A 360 2.72 29.87 1.59
CA ARG A 360 2.17 30.98 2.39
C ARG A 360 0.64 31.00 2.36
N ARG A 361 0.04 30.78 1.18
CA ARG A 361 -1.41 30.74 1.02
C ARG A 361 -2.05 29.65 1.88
N ARG A 362 -1.49 28.44 1.85
CA ARG A 362 -1.97 27.31 2.67
C ARG A 362 -1.79 27.56 4.16
N ALA A 363 -0.68 28.15 4.58
CA ALA A 363 -0.47 28.50 5.98
C ALA A 363 -1.50 29.54 6.48
N ALA A 364 -1.87 30.52 5.65
CA ALA A 364 -2.88 31.51 6.00
C ALA A 364 -4.32 30.92 6.05
N GLN A 365 -4.60 29.84 5.34
CA GLN A 365 -5.90 29.15 5.38
C GLN A 365 -6.04 28.19 6.57
N ALA A 366 -4.93 27.80 7.18
CA ALA A 366 -4.90 26.89 8.34
C ALA A 366 -4.88 27.63 9.69
N ALA A 367 -4.66 28.98 9.66
CA ALA A 367 -4.71 29.87 10.83
C ALA A 367 -6.12 30.44 11.05
#